data_7d1437160f678baf3ca97a205f719e09
#
_entry.id   7d1437160f678baf3ca97a205f719e09
#
_cell.length_a   1.000
_cell.length_b   1.000
_cell.length_c   1.000
_cell.angle_alpha   90.00
_cell.angle_beta   90.00
_cell.angle_gamma   90.00
#
_symmetry.space_group_name_H-M   'P 1'
#
loop_
_entity.id
_entity.type
_entity.pdbx_description
1 polymer ?
#
loop_
_entity_poly.entity_id
_entity_poly.type
_entity_poly.pdbx_seq_one_letter_code
_entity_poly.pdbx_strand_id
1 'polypeptide(L)'
;MTERLPEPHVLVVRGGVERGDQRGRTIGFPTANLPIERDGLLDGVWAGWVDCRGRRHAAAISIGHRPTFYGREGFRLLEAHLLDFDDDIYDEVVDVWLCQRLRGQRRFAGVPELTAQLAADVAATRAWVRTERRDAPFAHRPLVTVPLGVAVPVARSA
;
A
#
# COMPACT_ATOMS: atom_id res chain seq x y z
N MET A 1 10.55 2.23 -23.68
CA MET A 1 11.66 1.78 -22.84
C MET A 1 11.10 1.42 -21.49
N THR A 2 10.91 0.15 -21.23
CA THR A 2 10.41 -0.33 -19.95
C THR A 2 11.59 -0.31 -19.00
N GLU A 3 11.66 0.71 -18.16
CA GLU A 3 12.63 0.75 -17.09
C GLU A 3 12.26 -0.36 -16.09
N ARG A 4 12.99 -1.46 -16.16
CA ARG A 4 12.88 -2.54 -15.20
C ARG A 4 13.36 -2.00 -13.86
N LEU A 5 12.50 -2.07 -12.85
CA LEU A 5 12.96 -1.88 -11.48
C LEU A 5 14.09 -2.87 -11.22
N PRO A 6 15.25 -2.41 -10.80
CA PRO A 6 16.36 -3.32 -10.51
C PRO A 6 15.99 -4.28 -9.38
N GLU A 7 16.12 -5.56 -9.62
CA GLU A 7 16.00 -6.63 -8.61
C GLU A 7 17.27 -6.65 -7.74
N PRO A 8 17.19 -6.87 -6.45
CA PRO A 8 16.06 -6.98 -5.54
C PRO A 8 15.96 -5.76 -4.59
N HIS A 9 15.24 -4.75 -5.00
CA HIS A 9 15.09 -3.55 -4.19
C HIS A 9 13.73 -3.53 -3.49
N VAL A 10 13.75 -3.27 -2.19
CA VAL A 10 12.55 -2.95 -1.43
C VAL A 10 12.29 -1.46 -1.56
N LEU A 11 11.10 -1.10 -1.99
CA LEU A 11 10.69 0.29 -2.13
C LEU A 11 9.95 0.73 -0.87
N VAL A 12 10.31 1.88 -0.34
CA VAL A 12 9.65 2.45 0.84
C VAL A 12 8.93 3.73 0.45
N VAL A 13 7.66 3.81 0.79
CA VAL A 13 6.84 5.01 0.63
C VAL A 13 6.48 5.53 2.02
N ARG A 14 6.91 6.75 2.35
CA ARG A 14 6.54 7.40 3.60
C ARG A 14 5.46 8.45 3.35
N GLY A 15 4.44 8.47 4.18
CA GLY A 15 3.38 9.46 4.08
C GLY A 15 2.43 9.48 5.25
N GLY A 16 1.59 10.52 5.29
CA GLY A 16 0.50 10.62 6.24
C GLY A 16 -0.72 9.83 5.79
N VAL A 17 -1.35 9.12 6.72
CA VAL A 17 -2.58 8.38 6.45
C VAL A 17 -3.75 9.35 6.41
N GLU A 18 -4.46 9.39 5.29
CA GLU A 18 -5.66 10.19 5.12
C GLU A 18 -6.93 9.33 5.21
N ARG A 19 -8.05 9.96 5.57
CA ARG A 19 -9.36 9.31 5.45
C ARG A 19 -9.71 9.14 3.98
N GLY A 20 -10.00 7.89 3.60
CA GLY A 20 -10.56 7.56 2.30
C GLY A 20 -12.09 7.54 2.32
N ASP A 21 -12.69 7.01 1.25
CA ASP A 21 -14.13 6.79 1.15
C ASP A 21 -14.63 5.62 2.02
N GLN A 22 -13.74 4.93 2.70
CA GLN A 22 -13.99 3.80 3.62
C GLN A 22 -14.70 2.60 2.98
N ARG A 23 -14.69 2.46 1.66
CA ARG A 23 -15.31 1.33 0.96
C ARG A 23 -14.73 -0.02 1.41
N GLY A 24 -13.43 -0.11 1.62
CA GLY A 24 -12.78 -1.31 2.13
C GLY A 24 -13.33 -1.72 3.49
N ARG A 25 -13.58 -0.77 4.39
CA ARG A 25 -14.16 -1.03 5.71
C ARG A 25 -15.54 -1.66 5.62
N THR A 26 -16.39 -1.19 4.70
CA THR A 26 -17.76 -1.72 4.56
C THR A 26 -17.81 -3.16 4.07
N ILE A 27 -16.77 -3.62 3.38
CA ILE A 27 -16.65 -4.99 2.87
C ILE A 27 -15.67 -5.86 3.68
N GLY A 28 -15.18 -5.38 4.82
CA GLY A 28 -14.32 -6.13 5.74
C GLY A 28 -12.81 -6.00 5.49
N PHE A 29 -12.38 -5.07 4.63
CA PHE A 29 -10.97 -4.83 4.31
C PHE A 29 -10.61 -3.35 4.51
N PRO A 30 -10.57 -2.84 5.74
CA PRO A 30 -10.21 -1.45 5.99
C PRO A 30 -8.78 -1.17 5.51
N THR A 31 -8.56 -0.01 4.93
CA THR A 31 -7.27 0.40 4.39
C THR A 31 -6.79 1.73 4.95
N ALA A 32 -5.48 1.84 5.10
CA ALA A 32 -4.79 3.10 5.28
C ALA A 32 -4.52 3.74 3.91
N ASN A 33 -4.96 4.97 3.71
CA ASN A 33 -4.91 5.66 2.43
C ASN A 33 -3.81 6.70 2.43
N LEU A 34 -2.89 6.60 1.47
CA LEU A 34 -1.83 7.56 1.23
C LEU A 34 -1.90 8.05 -0.21
N PRO A 35 -2.27 9.32 -0.44
CA PRO A 35 -2.15 9.90 -1.77
C PRO A 35 -0.68 10.01 -2.17
N ILE A 36 -0.35 9.62 -3.40
CA ILE A 36 0.99 9.71 -3.93
C ILE A 36 1.00 10.36 -5.31
N GLU A 37 1.91 11.31 -5.51
CA GLU A 37 2.19 11.89 -6.82
C GLU A 37 3.30 11.09 -7.50
N ARG A 38 2.90 10.17 -8.37
CA ARG A 38 3.85 9.33 -9.10
C ARG A 38 3.27 8.89 -10.44
N ASP A 39 4.15 8.47 -11.32
CA ASP A 39 3.77 7.72 -12.51
C ASP A 39 3.23 6.32 -12.16
N GLY A 40 2.75 5.60 -13.16
CA GLY A 40 2.14 4.29 -12.97
C GLY A 40 3.11 3.12 -12.72
N LEU A 41 4.39 3.39 -12.51
CA LEU A 41 5.41 2.35 -12.37
C LEU A 41 5.16 1.41 -11.19
N LEU A 42 4.57 1.94 -10.11
CA LEU A 42 4.26 1.17 -8.91
C LEU A 42 2.83 0.61 -8.90
N ASP A 43 2.03 0.88 -9.92
CA ASP A 43 0.65 0.41 -9.98
C ASP A 43 0.57 -1.11 -9.89
N GLY A 44 -0.33 -1.59 -9.06
CA GLY A 44 -0.52 -3.01 -8.79
C GLY A 44 -0.84 -3.29 -7.34
N VAL A 45 -0.80 -4.56 -7.00
CA VAL A 45 -0.99 -5.05 -5.64
C VAL A 45 0.29 -5.73 -5.18
N TRP A 46 0.69 -5.39 -3.96
CA TRP A 46 1.97 -5.77 -3.36
C TRP A 46 1.74 -6.43 -2.01
N ALA A 47 2.58 -7.40 -1.69
CA ALA A 47 2.79 -7.81 -0.30
C ALA A 47 3.93 -6.99 0.30
N GLY A 48 3.78 -6.57 1.53
CA GLY A 48 4.80 -5.77 2.19
C GLY A 48 4.51 -5.52 3.66
N TRP A 49 5.07 -4.44 4.15
CA TRP A 49 4.98 -4.06 5.55
C TRP A 49 4.56 -2.61 5.71
N VAL A 50 3.89 -2.33 6.80
CA VAL A 50 3.63 -0.96 7.25
C VAL A 50 4.24 -0.78 8.63
N ASP A 51 5.16 0.17 8.76
CA ASP A 51 5.71 0.59 10.04
C ASP A 51 4.89 1.75 10.57
N CYS A 52 4.25 1.53 11.71
CA CYS A 52 3.41 2.49 12.38
C CYS A 52 3.59 2.39 13.89
N ARG A 53 3.72 3.52 14.57
CA ARG A 53 3.87 3.58 16.04
C ARG A 53 4.96 2.65 16.58
N GLY A 54 6.09 2.53 15.87
CA GLY A 54 7.20 1.67 16.27
C GLY A 54 6.96 0.17 16.09
N ARG A 55 5.86 -0.22 15.43
CA ARG A 55 5.54 -1.62 15.14
C ARG A 55 5.42 -1.87 13.64
N ARG A 56 5.80 -3.05 13.22
CA ARG A 56 5.71 -3.52 11.84
C ARG A 56 4.55 -4.46 11.66
N HIS A 57 3.69 -4.16 10.68
CA HIS A 57 2.51 -4.95 10.33
C HIS A 57 2.62 -5.43 8.90
N ALA A 58 2.33 -6.70 8.65
CA ALA A 58 2.17 -7.19 7.30
C ALA A 58 0.96 -6.53 6.64
N ALA A 59 1.06 -6.22 5.36
CA ALA A 59 0.00 -5.55 4.64
C ALA A 59 -0.12 -6.02 3.19
N ALA A 60 -1.34 -6.09 2.70
CA ALA A 60 -1.65 -6.13 1.28
C ALA A 60 -1.84 -4.68 0.80
N ILE A 61 -1.06 -4.28 -0.20
CA ILE A 61 -0.94 -2.88 -0.60
C ILE A 61 -1.35 -2.73 -2.05
N SER A 62 -2.33 -1.88 -2.31
CA SER A 62 -2.80 -1.55 -3.65
C SER A 62 -2.36 -0.14 -4.03
N ILE A 63 -1.78 0.02 -5.21
CA ILE A 63 -1.46 1.32 -5.78
C ILE A 63 -2.13 1.43 -7.14
N GLY A 64 -2.90 2.49 -7.34
CA GLY A 64 -3.60 2.70 -8.58
C GLY A 64 -4.04 4.14 -8.78
N HIS A 65 -4.32 4.45 -10.04
CA HIS A 65 -4.82 5.76 -10.42
C HIS A 65 -6.22 5.99 -9.84
N ARG A 66 -6.42 7.16 -9.30
CA ARG A 66 -7.74 7.67 -8.91
C ARG A 66 -8.00 8.95 -9.70
N PRO A 67 -9.03 8.99 -10.55
CA PRO A 67 -9.36 10.18 -11.34
C PRO A 67 -9.59 11.41 -10.46
N THR A 68 -10.24 11.19 -9.32
CA THR A 68 -10.48 12.25 -8.33
C THR A 68 -10.34 11.65 -6.93
N PHE A 69 -9.55 12.30 -6.11
CA PHE A 69 -9.42 11.97 -4.69
C PHE A 69 -9.51 13.26 -3.88
N TYR A 70 -10.61 13.44 -3.15
CA TYR A 70 -10.91 14.68 -2.39
C TYR A 70 -10.69 15.97 -3.19
N GLY A 71 -11.21 16.04 -4.42
CA GLY A 71 -11.08 17.21 -5.29
C GLY A 71 -9.69 17.35 -5.94
N ARG A 72 -8.78 16.42 -5.76
CA ARG A 72 -7.46 16.37 -6.42
C ARG A 72 -7.52 15.46 -7.63
N GLU A 73 -7.20 15.97 -8.79
CA GLU A 73 -7.17 15.21 -10.04
C GLU A 73 -5.80 14.58 -10.26
N GLY A 74 -5.78 13.40 -10.88
CA GLY A 74 -4.54 12.78 -11.38
C GLY A 74 -3.66 12.12 -10.32
N PHE A 75 -4.13 11.98 -9.10
CA PHE A 75 -3.38 11.31 -8.03
C PHE A 75 -3.49 9.80 -8.13
N ARG A 76 -2.42 9.13 -7.71
CA ARG A 76 -2.46 7.73 -7.34
C ARG A 76 -2.77 7.62 -5.86
N LEU A 77 -3.52 6.58 -5.53
CA LEU A 77 -3.81 6.23 -4.15
C LEU A 77 -3.10 4.93 -3.81
N LEU A 78 -2.31 4.98 -2.75
CA LEU A 78 -1.79 3.81 -2.07
C LEU A 78 -2.77 3.45 -0.96
N GLU A 79 -3.30 2.23 -1.01
CA GLU A 79 -4.22 1.69 -0.02
C GLU A 79 -3.58 0.47 0.63
N ALA A 80 -3.22 0.57 1.89
CA ALA A 80 -2.60 -0.52 2.65
C ALA A 80 -3.62 -1.15 3.61
N HIS A 81 -3.93 -2.42 3.37
CA HIS A 81 -4.71 -3.23 4.30
C HIS A 81 -3.76 -3.95 5.25
N LEU A 82 -3.65 -3.47 6.48
CA LEU A 82 -2.82 -4.08 7.51
C LEU A 82 -3.50 -5.36 8.02
N LEU A 83 -2.76 -6.46 7.99
CA LEU A 83 -3.25 -7.76 8.46
C LEU A 83 -3.28 -7.80 9.98
N ASP A 84 -4.33 -8.40 10.55
CA ASP A 84 -4.48 -8.58 12.00
C ASP A 84 -4.36 -7.27 12.79
N PHE A 85 -4.89 -6.20 12.21
CA PHE A 85 -4.82 -4.85 12.75
C PHE A 85 -6.23 -4.25 12.83
N ASP A 86 -6.59 -3.72 13.97
CA ASP A 86 -7.95 -3.24 14.29
C ASP A 86 -7.91 -1.89 15.02
N ASP A 87 -7.01 -1.02 14.63
CA ASP A 87 -6.86 0.30 15.25
C ASP A 87 -6.97 1.41 14.20
N ASP A 88 -7.14 2.64 14.66
CA ASP A 88 -7.21 3.84 13.84
C ASP A 88 -5.81 4.47 13.76
N ILE A 89 -5.33 4.70 12.54
CA ILE A 89 -4.04 5.34 12.27
C ILE A 89 -4.17 6.57 11.39
N TYR A 90 -5.34 7.18 11.32
CA TYR A 90 -5.51 8.44 10.60
C TYR A 90 -4.57 9.52 11.15
N ASP A 91 -4.08 10.37 10.26
CA ASP A 91 -3.11 11.44 10.57
C ASP A 91 -1.73 10.97 11.06
N GLU A 92 -1.51 9.65 11.16
CA GLU A 92 -0.20 9.09 11.45
C GLU A 92 0.70 9.10 10.21
N VAL A 93 1.99 9.30 10.42
CA VAL A 93 3.00 9.10 9.38
C VAL A 93 3.47 7.65 9.45
N VAL A 94 3.41 6.97 8.31
CA VAL A 94 3.79 5.56 8.19
C VAL A 94 4.85 5.36 7.11
N ASP A 95 5.63 4.30 7.26
CA ASP A 95 6.49 3.79 6.20
C ASP A 95 5.85 2.53 5.62
N VAL A 96 5.58 2.57 4.32
CA VAL A 96 5.01 1.45 3.58
C VAL A 96 6.10 0.81 2.73
N TRP A 97 6.35 -0.46 2.97
CA TRP A 97 7.39 -1.25 2.31
C TRP A 97 6.76 -2.12 1.24
N LEU A 98 7.07 -1.83 -0.02
CA LEU A 98 6.64 -2.63 -1.18
C LEU A 98 7.68 -3.71 -1.44
N CYS A 99 7.38 -4.94 -1.06
CA CYS A 99 8.36 -6.01 -1.06
C CYS A 99 8.19 -6.99 -2.22
N GLN A 100 6.98 -7.47 -2.43
CA GLN A 100 6.66 -8.45 -3.46
C GLN A 100 5.44 -8.01 -4.26
N ARG A 101 5.59 -7.83 -5.55
CA ARG A 101 4.45 -7.56 -6.43
C ARG A 101 3.64 -8.84 -6.60
N LEU A 102 2.36 -8.80 -6.28
CA LEU A 102 1.45 -9.93 -6.38
C LEU A 102 0.74 -9.97 -7.73
N ARG A 103 0.28 -8.83 -8.20
CA ARG A 103 -0.48 -8.71 -9.45
C ARG A 103 -0.60 -7.26 -9.94
N GLY A 104 -1.02 -7.09 -11.18
CA GLY A 104 -1.45 -5.79 -11.68
C GLY A 104 -2.83 -5.38 -11.16
N GLN A 105 -3.23 -4.16 -11.46
CA GLN A 105 -4.57 -3.67 -11.19
C GLN A 105 -5.60 -4.38 -12.07
N ARG A 106 -6.80 -4.58 -11.52
CA ARG A 106 -7.93 -5.20 -12.20
C ARG A 106 -9.20 -4.38 -11.98
N ARG A 107 -10.09 -4.47 -12.94
CA ARG A 107 -11.47 -4.01 -12.80
C ARG A 107 -12.34 -5.19 -12.37
N PHE A 108 -13.33 -4.92 -11.53
CA PHE A 108 -14.27 -5.92 -11.02
C PHE A 108 -15.68 -5.58 -11.46
N ALA A 109 -16.45 -6.61 -11.81
CA ALA A 109 -17.84 -6.44 -12.21
C ALA A 109 -18.74 -6.02 -11.04
N GLY A 110 -18.34 -6.34 -9.81
CA GLY A 110 -19.10 -5.98 -8.62
C GLY A 110 -18.39 -6.31 -7.32
N VAL A 111 -19.07 -6.03 -6.22
CA VAL A 111 -18.55 -6.24 -4.86
C VAL A 111 -18.15 -7.68 -4.57
N PRO A 112 -18.91 -8.73 -4.99
CA PRO A 112 -18.52 -10.13 -4.73
C PRO A 112 -17.16 -10.48 -5.33
N GLU A 113 -16.89 -10.08 -6.57
CA GLU A 113 -15.59 -10.35 -7.23
C GLU A 113 -14.45 -9.58 -6.57
N LEU A 114 -14.69 -8.32 -6.24
CA LEU A 114 -13.71 -7.50 -5.51
C LEU A 114 -13.37 -8.13 -4.17
N THR A 115 -14.38 -8.52 -3.39
CA THR A 115 -14.18 -9.14 -2.08
C THR A 115 -13.40 -10.44 -2.18
N ALA A 116 -13.73 -11.29 -3.15
CA ALA A 116 -13.02 -12.55 -3.40
C ALA A 116 -11.53 -12.30 -3.75
N GLN A 117 -11.26 -11.30 -4.59
CA GLN A 117 -9.89 -10.95 -4.95
C GLN A 117 -9.10 -10.37 -3.76
N LEU A 118 -9.72 -9.51 -2.95
CA LEU A 118 -9.08 -8.98 -1.74
C LEU A 118 -8.74 -10.10 -0.75
N ALA A 119 -9.61 -11.08 -0.58
CA ALA A 119 -9.34 -12.26 0.24
C ALA A 119 -8.16 -13.06 -0.31
N ALA A 120 -8.06 -13.23 -1.63
CA ALA A 120 -6.94 -13.89 -2.28
C ALA A 120 -5.63 -13.11 -2.09
N ASP A 121 -5.66 -11.79 -2.20
CA ASP A 121 -4.50 -10.93 -1.97
C ASP A 121 -3.99 -11.03 -0.52
N VAL A 122 -4.89 -11.06 0.44
CA VAL A 122 -4.56 -11.28 1.86
C VAL A 122 -3.92 -12.65 2.05
N ALA A 123 -4.48 -13.71 1.47
CA ALA A 123 -3.92 -15.06 1.54
C ALA A 123 -2.51 -15.13 0.93
N ALA A 124 -2.31 -14.50 -0.23
CA ALA A 124 -1.01 -14.41 -0.88
C ALA A 124 0.01 -13.63 -0.02
N THR A 125 -0.42 -12.54 0.60
CA THR A 125 0.41 -11.77 1.52
C THR A 125 0.82 -12.60 2.74
N ARG A 126 -0.09 -13.35 3.34
CA ARG A 126 0.22 -14.26 4.45
C ARG A 126 1.20 -15.35 4.05
N ALA A 127 1.06 -15.91 2.87
CA ALA A 127 1.98 -16.92 2.34
C ALA A 127 3.39 -16.32 2.17
N TRP A 128 3.49 -15.12 1.60
CA TRP A 128 4.75 -14.39 1.45
C TRP A 128 5.41 -14.09 2.80
N VAL A 129 4.67 -13.62 3.79
CA VAL A 129 5.19 -13.36 5.15
C VAL A 129 5.83 -14.61 5.76
N ARG A 130 5.22 -15.78 5.56
CA ARG A 130 5.79 -17.05 6.05
C ARG A 130 7.13 -17.37 5.38
N THR A 131 7.28 -17.05 4.10
CA THR A 131 8.53 -17.23 3.36
C THR A 131 9.61 -16.26 3.84
N GLU A 132 9.28 -15.00 3.99
CA GLU A 132 10.21 -13.95 4.43
C GLU A 132 10.77 -14.20 5.85
N ARG A 133 9.97 -14.75 6.74
CA ARG A 133 10.42 -15.10 8.10
C ARG A 133 11.44 -16.25 8.11
N ARG A 134 11.50 -17.04 7.06
CA ARG A 134 12.47 -18.15 6.94
C ARG A 134 13.81 -17.70 6.40
N ASP A 135 13.84 -16.67 5.59
CA ASP A 135 15.00 -16.27 4.78
C ASP A 135 15.78 -15.08 5.36
N ALA A 136 15.73 -14.84 6.65
CA ALA A 136 16.50 -13.82 7.35
C ALA A 136 16.31 -12.34 6.95
N PRO A 137 16.71 -11.40 7.77
CA PRO A 137 16.09 -10.09 7.88
C PRO A 137 16.43 -9.15 6.72
N PHE A 138 15.53 -8.21 6.50
CA PHE A 138 15.64 -7.03 5.62
C PHE A 138 16.94 -6.22 5.74
N ALA A 139 17.77 -6.50 6.74
CA ALA A 139 18.97 -5.74 7.07
C ALA A 139 20.02 -5.68 5.96
N HIS A 140 19.89 -6.50 4.91
CA HIS A 140 20.89 -6.59 3.84
C HIS A 140 20.35 -6.33 2.43
N ARG A 141 19.09 -5.96 2.27
CA ARG A 141 18.56 -5.56 0.96
C ARG A 141 18.74 -4.04 0.79
N PRO A 142 19.30 -3.58 -0.32
CA PRO A 142 19.42 -2.16 -0.55
C PRO A 142 18.04 -1.50 -0.57
N LEU A 143 17.88 -0.48 0.23
CA LEU A 143 16.66 0.32 0.31
C LEU A 143 16.71 1.38 -0.78
N VAL A 144 15.77 1.33 -1.69
CA VAL A 144 15.48 2.47 -2.54
C VAL A 144 14.32 3.24 -1.90
N THR A 145 14.65 4.34 -1.26
CA THR A 145 13.62 5.28 -0.85
C THR A 145 13.07 5.91 -2.11
N VAL A 146 11.82 5.62 -2.42
CA VAL A 146 11.11 6.37 -3.45
C VAL A 146 10.84 7.74 -2.87
N PRO A 147 11.49 8.82 -3.35
CA PRO A 147 11.15 10.12 -2.86
C PRO A 147 9.68 10.33 -3.17
N LEU A 148 8.91 10.64 -2.15
CA LEU A 148 7.56 11.11 -2.32
C LEU A 148 7.64 12.30 -3.27
N GLY A 149 7.09 12.16 -4.47
CA GLY A 149 6.74 13.35 -5.21
C GLY A 149 5.87 14.15 -4.26
N VAL A 150 6.37 15.24 -3.82
CA VAL A 150 5.82 16.11 -2.80
C VAL A 150 4.67 15.47 -2.02
N ALA A 151 4.96 14.95 -0.83
CA ALA A 151 3.90 14.61 0.09
C ALA A 151 2.99 15.81 0.15
N VAL A 152 1.77 15.66 -0.34
CA VAL A 152 0.80 16.73 -0.21
C VAL A 152 0.73 17.00 1.29
N PRO A 153 1.09 18.19 1.77
CA PRO A 153 1.07 18.45 3.19
C PRO A 153 -0.34 18.13 3.67
N VAL A 154 -0.42 17.22 4.62
CA VAL A 154 -1.68 17.03 5.35
C VAL A 154 -2.07 18.41 5.81
N ALA A 155 -3.14 18.95 5.25
CA ALA A 155 -3.69 20.20 5.74
C ALA A 155 -4.01 19.95 7.21
N ARG A 156 -3.16 20.46 8.08
CA ARG A 156 -3.49 20.49 9.51
C ARG A 156 -4.73 21.35 9.60
N SER A 157 -5.85 20.69 9.79
CA SER A 157 -7.04 21.39 10.22
C SER A 157 -6.69 22.05 11.54
N ALA A 158 -6.68 23.35 11.49
CA ALA A 158 -6.56 24.18 12.66
C ALA A 158 -7.72 23.88 13.63
#